data_ece5cf3acb0133be1a611eae76e3ece5
#
_entry.id   ece5cf3acb0133be1a611eae76e3ece5
#
_cell.length_a   1.000
_cell.length_b   1.000
_cell.length_c   1.000
_cell.angle_alpha   90.00
_cell.angle_beta   90.00
_cell.angle_gamma   90.00
#
_symmetry.space_group_name_H-M   'P 1'
#
loop_
_entity.id
_entity.type
_entity.pdbx_description
1 polymer ?
#
loop_
_entity_poly.entity_id
_entity_poly.type
_entity_poly.pdbx_seq_one_letter_code
_entity_poly.pdbx_strand_id
1 'polypeptide(L)'
;SLEAQAWRPVTWGLVEAFIKWQLNEGYAIKSINVRLSTVKTYARMAMQSGTITPQEYALIRAVQGYSYREQVRIDQKRSVRRIGFKKQEPVKLTPADARELKNQPATPQGRRDRLLMCLLLDHGLRVGEVTGLAVGDLNLEEGVLRFYRPKVNKEQVHRLTDDTLTAATACQTHGEFAAAGLLLRRSMKNEELGAAGMTARAVTARVRLLGERLGIAGLSAHDCRHYWATSAARHGTDPFVLQEAGGWSSLAMPRRYVEENEIANEGVRLGQREHRRKEPPNSEK
;
A
#
# COMPACT_ATOMS: atom_id res chain seq x y z
N SER A 1 -19.66 20.33 -12.63
CA SER A 1 -20.83 19.85 -13.38
C SER A 1 -20.41 19.71 -14.84
N LEU A 2 -20.42 18.52 -15.35
CA LEU A 2 -20.26 18.29 -16.81
C LEU A 2 -21.60 18.69 -17.43
N GLU A 3 -21.63 19.82 -18.10
CA GLU A 3 -22.82 20.22 -18.83
C GLU A 3 -23.16 19.13 -19.84
N ALA A 4 -24.44 18.71 -19.89
CA ALA A 4 -24.91 17.65 -20.79
C ALA A 4 -24.53 17.94 -22.25
N GLN A 5 -24.48 19.21 -22.65
CA GLN A 5 -24.06 19.65 -23.98
C GLN A 5 -22.61 19.28 -24.34
N ALA A 6 -21.68 19.20 -23.35
CA ALA A 6 -20.29 18.85 -23.58
C ALA A 6 -20.09 17.39 -24.04
N TRP A 7 -21.09 16.53 -23.82
CA TRP A 7 -21.04 15.13 -24.22
C TRP A 7 -21.58 14.85 -25.62
N ARG A 8 -22.33 15.76 -26.21
CA ARG A 8 -22.90 15.58 -27.57
C ARG A 8 -21.84 15.29 -28.65
N PRO A 9 -20.68 15.95 -28.65
CA PRO A 9 -19.62 15.66 -29.63
C PRO A 9 -18.73 14.47 -29.27
N VAL A 10 -18.95 13.82 -28.12
CA VAL A 10 -18.08 12.72 -27.68
C VAL A 10 -18.51 11.43 -28.39
N THR A 11 -17.75 11.04 -29.40
CA THR A 11 -17.95 9.82 -30.18
C THR A 11 -16.91 8.77 -29.80
N TRP A 12 -17.16 7.50 -30.16
CA TRP A 12 -16.19 6.42 -30.01
C TRP A 12 -14.86 6.71 -30.72
N GLY A 13 -14.92 7.30 -31.90
CA GLY A 13 -13.72 7.67 -32.66
C GLY A 13 -12.88 8.73 -31.93
N LEU A 14 -13.52 9.71 -31.28
CA LEU A 14 -12.82 10.69 -30.45
C LEU A 14 -12.15 10.02 -29.25
N VAL A 15 -12.83 9.06 -28.60
CA VAL A 15 -12.26 8.32 -27.45
C VAL A 15 -11.07 7.47 -27.89
N GLU A 16 -11.15 6.83 -29.05
CA GLU A 16 -10.03 6.06 -29.60
C GLU A 16 -8.84 6.96 -29.98
N ALA A 17 -9.10 8.10 -30.62
CA ALA A 17 -8.09 9.10 -30.94
C ALA A 17 -7.43 9.65 -29.68
N PHE A 18 -8.20 9.90 -28.62
CA PHE A 18 -7.68 10.36 -27.32
C PHE A 18 -6.72 9.35 -26.67
N ILE A 19 -7.00 8.03 -26.78
CA ILE A 19 -6.10 6.99 -26.27
C ILE A 19 -4.80 6.97 -27.08
N LYS A 20 -4.90 7.00 -28.41
CA LYS A 20 -3.73 7.02 -29.32
C LYS A 20 -2.88 8.28 -29.11
N TRP A 21 -3.53 9.43 -28.95
CA TRP A 21 -2.84 10.68 -28.64
C TRP A 21 -2.07 10.58 -27.32
N GLN A 22 -2.71 10.08 -26.25
CA GLN A 22 -2.00 9.89 -24.96
C GLN A 22 -0.79 8.96 -25.09
N LEU A 23 -0.93 7.91 -25.92
CA LEU A 23 0.17 6.98 -26.18
C LEU A 23 1.34 7.68 -26.85
N ASN A 24 1.07 8.49 -27.89
CA ASN A 24 2.09 9.27 -28.63
C ASN A 24 2.75 10.32 -27.73
N GLU A 25 1.98 10.94 -26.84
CA GLU A 25 2.49 11.87 -25.83
C GLU A 25 3.33 11.17 -24.73
N GLY A 26 3.48 9.85 -24.79
CA GLY A 26 4.30 9.09 -23.86
C GLY A 26 3.67 8.81 -22.49
N TYR A 27 2.36 9.03 -22.30
CA TYR A 27 1.71 8.71 -21.03
C TYR A 27 1.83 7.22 -20.68
N ALA A 28 1.95 6.92 -19.37
CA ALA A 28 2.01 5.55 -18.88
C ALA A 28 0.72 4.79 -19.25
N ILE A 29 0.85 3.58 -19.79
CA ILE A 29 -0.27 2.73 -20.23
C ILE A 29 -1.33 2.56 -19.14
N LYS A 30 -0.91 2.34 -17.87
CA LYS A 30 -1.85 2.28 -16.75
C LYS A 30 -2.68 3.55 -16.57
N SER A 31 -2.07 4.73 -16.81
CA SER A 31 -2.78 6.01 -16.74
C SER A 31 -3.77 6.17 -17.88
N ILE A 32 -3.41 5.71 -19.08
CA ILE A 32 -4.30 5.69 -20.26
C ILE A 32 -5.51 4.82 -19.97
N ASN A 33 -5.30 3.60 -19.47
CA ASN A 33 -6.38 2.67 -19.12
C ASN A 33 -7.33 3.22 -18.03
N VAL A 34 -6.79 3.88 -17.00
CA VAL A 34 -7.60 4.54 -15.96
C VAL A 34 -8.46 5.65 -16.56
N ARG A 35 -7.88 6.51 -17.42
CA ARG A 35 -8.61 7.58 -18.09
C ARG A 35 -9.69 7.04 -19.02
N LEU A 36 -9.40 5.97 -19.77
CA LEU A 36 -10.41 5.28 -20.58
C LEU A 36 -11.55 4.75 -19.73
N SER A 37 -11.26 4.11 -18.61
CA SER A 37 -12.27 3.63 -17.66
C SER A 37 -13.14 4.77 -17.11
N THR A 38 -12.53 5.92 -16.82
CA THR A 38 -13.24 7.14 -16.40
C THR A 38 -14.17 7.64 -17.49
N VAL A 39 -13.68 7.75 -18.75
CA VAL A 39 -14.50 8.16 -19.90
C VAL A 39 -15.68 7.22 -20.09
N LYS A 40 -15.48 5.90 -20.04
CA LYS A 40 -16.56 4.90 -20.16
C LYS A 40 -17.62 5.05 -19.04
N THR A 41 -17.19 5.38 -17.83
CA THR A 41 -18.11 5.59 -16.69
C THR A 41 -18.98 6.82 -16.92
N TYR A 42 -18.39 7.92 -17.34
CA TYR A 42 -19.15 9.14 -17.65
C TYR A 42 -20.02 8.98 -18.90
N ALA A 43 -19.55 8.27 -19.93
CA ALA A 43 -20.36 7.93 -21.11
C ALA A 43 -21.61 7.13 -20.73
N ARG A 44 -21.51 6.20 -19.75
CA ARG A 44 -22.67 5.49 -19.21
C ARG A 44 -23.67 6.46 -18.56
N MET A 45 -23.19 7.41 -17.76
CA MET A 45 -24.04 8.41 -17.13
C MET A 45 -24.72 9.33 -18.18
N ALA A 46 -23.96 9.73 -19.20
CA ALA A 46 -24.48 10.54 -20.32
C ALA A 46 -25.56 9.78 -21.14
N MET A 47 -25.41 8.47 -21.31
CA MET A 47 -26.45 7.63 -21.92
C MET A 47 -27.69 7.55 -21.02
N GLN A 48 -27.50 7.34 -19.71
CA GLN A 48 -28.62 7.28 -18.76
C GLN A 48 -29.41 8.59 -18.68
N SER A 49 -28.75 9.73 -18.90
CA SER A 49 -29.39 11.05 -18.97
C SER A 49 -29.97 11.38 -20.36
N GLY A 50 -29.88 10.47 -21.33
CA GLY A 50 -30.33 10.71 -22.71
C GLY A 50 -29.47 11.68 -23.53
N THR A 51 -28.27 12.03 -23.04
CA THR A 51 -27.37 12.97 -23.71
C THR A 51 -26.65 12.34 -24.91
N ILE A 52 -26.31 11.06 -24.84
CA ILE A 52 -25.80 10.25 -25.96
C ILE A 52 -26.71 9.04 -26.17
N THR A 53 -26.70 8.50 -27.38
CA THR A 53 -27.51 7.33 -27.74
C THR A 53 -26.95 6.04 -27.14
N PRO A 54 -27.79 5.00 -26.89
CA PRO A 54 -27.32 3.68 -26.49
C PRO A 54 -26.34 3.07 -27.50
N GLN A 55 -26.50 3.33 -28.78
CA GLN A 55 -25.60 2.88 -29.85
C GLN A 55 -24.21 3.50 -29.72
N GLU A 56 -24.13 4.83 -29.52
CA GLU A 56 -22.85 5.50 -29.32
C GLU A 56 -22.16 5.04 -28.03
N TYR A 57 -22.93 4.87 -26.93
CA TYR A 57 -22.38 4.28 -25.70
C TYR A 57 -21.83 2.89 -25.91
N ALA A 58 -22.51 2.02 -26.69
CA ALA A 58 -22.04 0.67 -26.98
C ALA A 58 -20.69 0.70 -27.73
N LEU A 59 -20.53 1.60 -28.70
CA LEU A 59 -19.28 1.80 -29.42
C LEU A 59 -18.17 2.34 -28.49
N ILE A 60 -18.45 3.33 -27.65
CA ILE A 60 -17.48 3.85 -26.68
C ILE A 60 -17.06 2.74 -25.70
N ARG A 61 -18.00 1.92 -25.24
CA ARG A 61 -17.73 0.79 -24.33
C ARG A 61 -16.81 -0.25 -25.00
N ALA A 62 -16.93 -0.47 -26.30
CA ALA A 62 -16.13 -1.42 -27.07
C ALA A 62 -14.67 -0.98 -27.27
N VAL A 63 -14.36 0.32 -27.14
CA VAL A 63 -12.96 0.80 -27.24
C VAL A 63 -12.08 0.07 -26.25
N GLN A 64 -11.01 -0.55 -26.72
CA GLN A 64 -10.10 -1.35 -25.90
C GLN A 64 -8.96 -0.49 -25.35
N GLY A 65 -8.61 -0.73 -24.08
CA GLY A 65 -7.34 -0.28 -23.52
C GLY A 65 -6.21 -1.24 -23.86
N TYR A 66 -5.04 -0.99 -23.36
CA TYR A 66 -3.85 -1.82 -23.56
C TYR A 66 -3.71 -2.89 -22.48
N SER A 67 -3.48 -4.14 -22.89
CA SER A 67 -3.15 -5.25 -22.00
C SER A 67 -1.73 -5.11 -21.43
N TYR A 68 -1.40 -5.91 -20.40
CA TYR A 68 -0.06 -5.95 -19.84
C TYR A 68 1.01 -6.36 -20.85
N ARG A 69 0.70 -7.35 -21.73
CA ARG A 69 1.64 -7.79 -22.78
C ARG A 69 1.91 -6.69 -23.79
N GLU A 70 0.88 -5.98 -24.19
CA GLU A 70 1.01 -4.81 -25.10
C GLU A 70 1.78 -3.69 -24.42
N GLN A 71 1.54 -3.42 -23.13
CA GLN A 71 2.30 -2.44 -22.37
C GLN A 71 3.80 -2.73 -22.43
N VAL A 72 4.22 -3.95 -22.16
CA VAL A 72 5.65 -4.34 -22.19
C VAL A 72 6.25 -4.09 -23.57
N ARG A 73 5.56 -4.53 -24.63
CA ARG A 73 6.03 -4.35 -26.03
C ARG A 73 6.12 -2.87 -26.43
N ILE A 74 5.13 -2.07 -26.06
CA ILE A 74 5.08 -0.64 -26.36
C ILE A 74 6.17 0.08 -25.57
N ASP A 75 6.33 -0.24 -24.27
CA ASP A 75 7.32 0.40 -23.41
C ASP A 75 8.77 0.10 -23.82
N GLN A 76 9.02 -1.05 -24.46
CA GLN A 76 10.33 -1.38 -25.04
C GLN A 76 10.64 -0.59 -26.32
N LYS A 77 9.62 -0.24 -27.11
CA LYS A 77 9.81 0.38 -28.44
C LYS A 77 9.78 1.90 -28.44
N ARG A 78 9.14 2.53 -27.43
CA ARG A 78 8.97 3.98 -27.41
C ARG A 78 10.15 4.69 -26.75
N SER A 79 10.66 5.74 -27.41
CA SER A 79 11.77 6.58 -26.92
C SER A 79 11.35 7.53 -25.80
N VAL A 80 10.09 7.96 -25.78
CA VAL A 80 9.55 8.90 -24.78
C VAL A 80 8.58 8.20 -23.86
N ARG A 81 8.92 8.18 -22.58
CA ARG A 81 8.00 7.79 -21.51
C ARG A 81 7.77 9.00 -20.62
N ARG A 82 6.56 9.50 -20.57
CA ARG A 82 6.15 10.39 -19.49
C ARG A 82 6.04 9.58 -18.21
N ILE A 83 7.12 9.57 -17.49
CA ILE A 83 7.13 9.15 -16.11
C ILE A 83 6.45 10.29 -15.38
N GLY A 84 5.16 10.12 -15.05
CA GLY A 84 4.52 11.01 -14.07
C GLY A 84 5.32 10.93 -12.76
N PHE A 85 4.93 11.71 -11.75
CA PHE A 85 5.54 11.70 -10.40
C PHE A 85 5.50 10.31 -9.70
N LYS A 86 4.98 9.27 -10.36
CA LYS A 86 4.90 7.92 -9.82
C LYS A 86 6.22 7.20 -10.07
N LYS A 87 6.91 6.83 -8.98
CA LYS A 87 8.09 5.97 -9.02
C LYS A 87 7.89 4.76 -9.94
N GLN A 88 8.87 4.43 -10.74
CA GLN A 88 8.87 3.22 -11.57
C GLN A 88 9.01 1.97 -10.72
N GLU A 89 9.87 2.02 -9.71
CA GLU A 89 10.13 0.91 -8.79
C GLU A 89 10.00 1.36 -7.33
N PRO A 90 9.51 0.47 -6.44
CA PRO A 90 9.55 0.73 -5.02
C PRO A 90 10.99 0.85 -4.52
N VAL A 91 11.22 1.67 -3.50
CA VAL A 91 12.49 1.67 -2.78
C VAL A 91 12.60 0.36 -2.00
N LYS A 92 13.67 -0.38 -2.25
CA LYS A 92 13.96 -1.60 -1.51
C LYS A 92 14.64 -1.23 -0.19
N LEU A 93 14.00 -1.55 0.92
CA LEU A 93 14.53 -1.39 2.25
C LEU A 93 15.21 -2.69 2.72
N THR A 94 16.33 -2.54 3.41
CA THR A 94 16.96 -3.64 4.16
C THR A 94 16.43 -3.71 5.59
N PRO A 95 16.63 -4.82 6.32
CA PRO A 95 16.32 -4.90 7.75
C PRO A 95 17.06 -3.84 8.59
N ALA A 96 18.26 -3.44 8.17
CA ALA A 96 19.03 -2.37 8.80
C ALA A 96 18.35 -1.02 8.61
N ASP A 97 17.94 -0.68 7.37
CA ASP A 97 17.19 0.55 7.09
C ASP A 97 15.90 0.63 7.91
N ALA A 98 15.17 -0.48 8.02
CA ALA A 98 13.93 -0.52 8.80
C ALA A 98 14.17 -0.25 10.30
N ARG A 99 15.26 -0.77 10.87
CA ARG A 99 15.65 -0.48 12.26
C ARG A 99 16.02 1.00 12.44
N GLU A 100 16.86 1.53 11.54
CA GLU A 100 17.28 2.94 11.62
C GLU A 100 16.10 3.91 11.42
N LEU A 101 15.16 3.61 10.53
CA LEU A 101 13.93 4.39 10.36
C LEU A 101 13.06 4.43 11.63
N LYS A 102 13.12 3.39 12.48
CA LYS A 102 12.45 3.34 13.78
C LYS A 102 13.28 3.98 14.90
N ASN A 103 14.56 4.19 14.70
CA ASN A 103 15.48 4.82 15.66
C ASN A 103 15.36 6.34 15.56
N GLN A 104 14.47 6.93 16.34
CA GLN A 104 14.18 8.36 16.31
C GLN A 104 14.57 9.04 17.65
N PRO A 105 14.89 10.35 17.63
CA PRO A 105 15.24 11.09 18.83
C PRO A 105 14.16 11.03 19.92
N ALA A 106 14.57 11.16 21.19
CA ALA A 106 13.67 11.19 22.37
C ALA A 106 12.97 12.56 22.52
N THR A 107 12.52 13.19 21.42
CA THR A 107 11.68 14.39 21.40
C THR A 107 10.22 14.01 21.16
N PRO A 108 9.22 14.87 21.45
CA PRO A 108 7.82 14.60 21.15
C PRO A 108 7.61 14.21 19.68
N GLN A 109 8.24 14.96 18.75
CA GLN A 109 8.19 14.65 17.33
C GLN A 109 8.86 13.31 17.01
N GLY A 110 10.02 13.02 17.62
CA GLY A 110 10.77 11.79 17.37
C GLY A 110 10.05 10.56 17.88
N ARG A 111 9.45 10.58 19.07
CA ARG A 111 8.64 9.48 19.59
C ARG A 111 7.42 9.21 18.70
N ARG A 112 6.70 10.26 18.26
CA ARG A 112 5.63 10.14 17.29
C ARG A 112 6.12 9.54 15.97
N ASP A 113 7.28 9.94 15.47
CA ASP A 113 7.86 9.41 14.23
C ASP A 113 8.26 7.95 14.35
N ARG A 114 8.82 7.55 15.50
CA ARG A 114 9.09 6.14 15.82
C ARG A 114 7.81 5.32 15.74
N LEU A 115 6.74 5.76 16.38
CA LEU A 115 5.44 5.08 16.30
C LEU A 115 4.91 5.03 14.85
N LEU A 116 5.00 6.13 14.10
CA LEU A 116 4.63 6.17 12.69
C LEU A 116 5.39 5.11 11.89
N MET A 117 6.71 5.02 12.06
CA MET A 117 7.53 4.05 11.31
C MET A 117 7.24 2.61 11.72
N CYS A 118 6.98 2.33 13.00
CA CYS A 118 6.51 1.01 13.45
C CYS A 118 5.18 0.63 12.79
N LEU A 119 4.19 1.53 12.78
CA LEU A 119 2.89 1.27 12.13
C LEU A 119 3.03 0.96 10.63
N LEU A 120 3.96 1.61 9.94
CA LEU A 120 4.20 1.40 8.51
C LEU A 120 5.04 0.15 8.22
N LEU A 121 6.09 -0.10 9.00
CA LEU A 121 7.09 -1.16 8.74
C LEU A 121 6.73 -2.50 9.38
N ASP A 122 6.02 -2.50 10.52
CA ASP A 122 5.70 -3.72 11.25
C ASP A 122 4.25 -4.17 11.04
N HIS A 123 3.34 -3.25 10.70
CA HIS A 123 1.92 -3.56 10.44
C HIS A 123 1.49 -3.34 8.99
N GLY A 124 2.35 -2.74 8.16
CA GLY A 124 2.09 -2.52 6.75
C GLY A 124 0.86 -1.65 6.47
N LEU A 125 0.49 -0.73 7.37
CA LEU A 125 -0.68 0.13 7.21
C LEU A 125 -0.55 1.06 6.01
N ARG A 126 -1.68 1.35 5.35
CA ARG A 126 -1.75 2.38 4.31
C ARG A 126 -1.76 3.77 4.93
N VAL A 127 -1.27 4.77 4.19
CA VAL A 127 -1.27 6.17 4.66
C VAL A 127 -2.65 6.61 5.18
N GLY A 128 -3.72 6.29 4.43
CA GLY A 128 -5.07 6.64 4.85
C GLY A 128 -5.54 5.91 6.11
N GLU A 129 -5.08 4.68 6.34
CA GLU A 129 -5.35 3.94 7.56
C GLU A 129 -4.62 4.59 8.74
N VAL A 130 -3.32 4.86 8.59
CA VAL A 130 -2.49 5.51 9.61
C VAL A 130 -3.03 6.88 10.03
N THR A 131 -3.46 7.69 9.08
CA THR A 131 -4.00 9.04 9.38
C THR A 131 -5.39 9.03 9.99
N GLY A 132 -6.11 7.93 9.87
CA GLY A 132 -7.43 7.74 10.48
C GLY A 132 -7.41 7.13 11.87
N LEU A 133 -6.25 6.62 12.34
CA LEU A 133 -6.16 6.02 13.67
C LEU A 133 -6.47 7.02 14.77
N ALA A 134 -7.36 6.63 15.66
CA ALA A 134 -7.65 7.33 16.91
C ALA A 134 -6.87 6.73 18.08
N VAL A 135 -6.74 7.49 19.15
CA VAL A 135 -6.12 6.99 20.40
C VAL A 135 -6.88 5.77 20.93
N GLY A 136 -8.21 5.77 20.83
CA GLY A 136 -9.05 4.64 21.26
C GLY A 136 -8.93 3.36 20.44
N ASP A 137 -8.29 3.42 19.24
CA ASP A 137 -8.02 2.24 18.43
C ASP A 137 -6.84 1.42 18.98
N LEU A 138 -6.05 2.00 19.87
CA LEU A 138 -4.85 1.41 20.46
C LEU A 138 -5.13 0.97 21.89
N ASN A 139 -5.08 -0.33 22.16
CA ASN A 139 -5.16 -0.89 23.49
C ASN A 139 -3.78 -1.46 23.88
N LEU A 140 -3.06 -0.72 24.73
CA LEU A 140 -1.71 -1.11 25.16
C LEU A 140 -1.71 -2.23 26.19
N GLU A 141 -2.78 -2.39 26.97
CA GLU A 141 -2.90 -3.48 27.98
C GLU A 141 -3.06 -4.83 27.26
N GLU A 142 -3.92 -4.89 26.24
CA GLU A 142 -4.11 -6.08 25.44
C GLU A 142 -3.02 -6.25 24.34
N GLY A 143 -2.22 -5.21 24.09
CA GLY A 143 -1.22 -5.20 23.04
C GLY A 143 -1.83 -5.30 21.64
N VAL A 144 -2.94 -4.60 21.36
CA VAL A 144 -3.67 -4.67 20.11
C VAL A 144 -3.98 -3.29 19.53
N LEU A 145 -4.04 -3.25 18.20
CA LEU A 145 -4.51 -2.11 17.40
C LEU A 145 -5.75 -2.56 16.63
N ARG A 146 -6.88 -1.87 16.85
CA ARG A 146 -8.15 -2.06 16.12
C ARG A 146 -8.31 -0.94 15.13
N PHE A 147 -8.65 -1.23 13.88
CA PHE A 147 -8.84 -0.20 12.88
C PHE A 147 -9.71 -0.66 11.72
N TYR A 148 -10.36 0.31 11.08
CA TYR A 148 -11.21 0.06 9.94
C TYR A 148 -10.44 0.23 8.62
N ARG A 149 -10.66 -0.70 7.68
CA ARG A 149 -10.10 -0.66 6.32
C ARG A 149 -11.16 -0.33 5.29
N PRO A 150 -11.29 0.94 4.86
CA PRO A 150 -12.35 1.35 3.95
C PRO A 150 -12.34 0.60 2.61
N LYS A 151 -11.15 0.26 2.10
CA LYS A 151 -11.00 -0.39 0.80
C LYS A 151 -11.62 -1.80 0.73
N VAL A 152 -11.67 -2.50 1.85
CA VAL A 152 -12.24 -3.86 1.97
C VAL A 152 -13.45 -3.91 2.90
N ASN A 153 -13.91 -2.73 3.38
CA ASN A 153 -15.06 -2.56 4.26
C ASN A 153 -15.02 -3.51 5.48
N LYS A 154 -13.88 -3.55 6.18
CA LYS A 154 -13.65 -4.51 7.27
C LYS A 154 -12.91 -3.86 8.42
N GLU A 155 -13.34 -4.16 9.65
CA GLU A 155 -12.52 -3.94 10.84
C GLU A 155 -11.46 -5.02 10.97
N GLN A 156 -10.28 -4.63 11.38
CA GLN A 156 -9.16 -5.54 11.65
C GLN A 156 -8.56 -5.26 13.01
N VAL A 157 -8.02 -6.33 13.60
CA VAL A 157 -7.26 -6.28 14.84
C VAL A 157 -5.87 -6.82 14.56
N HIS A 158 -4.86 -6.00 14.80
CA HIS A 158 -3.47 -6.42 14.73
C HIS A 158 -2.89 -6.52 16.14
N ARG A 159 -2.21 -7.62 16.45
CA ARG A 159 -1.35 -7.68 17.64
C ARG A 159 -0.14 -6.78 17.42
N LEU A 160 0.17 -5.94 18.41
CA LEU A 160 1.34 -5.07 18.33
C LEU A 160 2.63 -5.89 18.38
N THR A 161 3.62 -5.47 17.59
CA THR A 161 5.00 -5.94 17.74
C THR A 161 5.63 -5.30 18.98
N ASP A 162 6.69 -5.90 19.53
CA ASP A 162 7.40 -5.34 20.69
C ASP A 162 7.90 -3.91 20.42
N ASP A 163 8.39 -3.64 19.22
CA ASP A 163 8.81 -2.31 18.79
C ASP A 163 7.65 -1.30 18.79
N THR A 164 6.49 -1.71 18.27
CA THR A 164 5.31 -0.86 18.21
C THR A 164 4.75 -0.61 19.60
N LEU A 165 4.68 -1.64 20.46
CA LEU A 165 4.24 -1.52 21.85
C LEU A 165 5.16 -0.58 22.62
N THR A 166 6.47 -0.75 22.50
CA THR A 166 7.47 0.13 23.14
C THR A 166 7.32 1.58 22.67
N ALA A 167 7.17 1.81 21.36
CA ALA A 167 7.00 3.15 20.81
C ALA A 167 5.71 3.82 21.30
N ALA A 168 4.62 3.07 21.33
CA ALA A 168 3.31 3.57 21.75
C ALA A 168 3.29 3.85 23.27
N THR A 169 3.86 2.97 24.09
CA THR A 169 4.02 3.17 25.55
C THR A 169 4.85 4.43 25.82
N ALA A 170 5.93 4.66 25.08
CA ALA A 170 6.73 5.87 25.22
C ALA A 170 5.91 7.14 24.90
N CYS A 171 5.10 7.13 23.82
CA CYS A 171 4.20 8.24 23.53
C CYS A 171 3.17 8.48 24.64
N GLN A 172 2.60 7.42 25.21
CA GLN A 172 1.63 7.53 26.30
C GLN A 172 2.28 8.11 27.58
N THR A 173 3.42 7.56 27.99
CA THR A 173 4.14 7.96 29.19
C THR A 173 4.56 9.42 29.17
N HIS A 174 4.91 9.95 27.98
CA HIS A 174 5.32 11.35 27.83
C HIS A 174 4.17 12.30 27.43
N GLY A 175 2.92 11.84 27.48
CA GLY A 175 1.75 12.69 27.26
C GLY A 175 1.58 13.15 25.81
N GLU A 176 2.11 12.43 24.85
CA GLU A 176 1.99 12.78 23.43
C GLU A 176 0.66 12.35 22.81
N PHE A 177 -0.06 11.44 23.46
CA PHE A 177 -1.44 11.14 23.09
C PHE A 177 -2.38 12.18 23.71
N ALA A 178 -3.34 12.67 22.92
CA ALA A 178 -4.44 13.43 23.47
C ALA A 178 -5.40 12.48 24.22
N ALA A 179 -6.24 13.01 25.09
CA ALA A 179 -7.26 12.22 25.79
C ALA A 179 -8.23 11.53 24.81
N ALA A 180 -8.47 12.12 23.66
CA ALA A 180 -9.25 11.58 22.56
C ALA A 180 -8.81 12.21 21.22
N GLY A 181 -9.21 11.60 20.10
CA GLY A 181 -8.91 12.10 18.75
C GLY A 181 -7.83 11.30 18.04
N LEU A 182 -7.18 11.91 17.05
CA LEU A 182 -6.24 11.20 16.19
C LEU A 182 -4.95 10.83 16.91
N LEU A 183 -4.50 9.58 16.68
CA LEU A 183 -3.31 8.99 17.31
C LEU A 183 -2.03 9.74 16.97
N LEU A 184 -1.83 10.04 15.68
CA LEU A 184 -0.62 10.71 15.21
C LEU A 184 -0.86 12.21 15.01
N ARG A 185 -0.34 13.00 15.91
CA ARG A 185 -0.48 14.46 15.90
C ARG A 185 0.57 15.13 15.02
N ARG A 186 0.20 16.25 14.38
CA ARG A 186 1.14 17.06 13.59
C ARG A 186 2.19 17.73 14.47
N SER A 187 3.41 17.92 13.92
CA SER A 187 4.46 18.68 14.61
C SER A 187 4.27 20.18 14.42
N MET A 188 4.68 20.91 15.43
CA MET A 188 4.92 22.36 15.41
C MET A 188 6.38 22.66 15.01
N LYS A 189 6.74 23.94 14.81
CA LYS A 189 8.10 24.34 14.43
C LYS A 189 9.16 24.03 15.53
N ASN A 190 8.74 23.98 16.78
CA ASN A 190 9.57 23.69 17.96
C ASN A 190 9.65 22.19 18.28
N GLU A 191 9.29 21.30 17.35
CA GLU A 191 9.23 19.85 17.51
C GLU A 191 8.14 19.33 18.49
N GLU A 192 7.34 20.19 19.09
CA GLU A 192 6.19 19.80 19.87
C GLU A 192 5.04 19.31 18.98
N LEU A 193 4.06 18.63 19.59
CA LEU A 193 2.90 18.12 18.88
C LEU A 193 1.71 19.04 19.07
N GLY A 194 1.16 19.54 17.96
CA GLY A 194 -0.07 20.34 17.94
C GLY A 194 -1.32 19.47 18.16
N ALA A 195 -2.48 20.11 18.34
CA ALA A 195 -3.76 19.40 18.56
C ALA A 195 -4.25 18.63 17.35
N ALA A 196 -3.98 19.12 16.13
CA ALA A 196 -4.47 18.48 14.90
C ALA A 196 -3.67 17.22 14.54
N GLY A 197 -4.35 16.23 13.95
CA GLY A 197 -3.72 15.02 13.41
C GLY A 197 -2.88 15.28 12.18
N MET A 198 -2.04 14.31 11.82
CA MET A 198 -1.29 14.33 10.57
C MET A 198 -2.20 14.05 9.38
N THR A 199 -2.08 14.86 8.33
CA THR A 199 -2.72 14.57 7.05
C THR A 199 -1.92 13.53 6.24
N ALA A 200 -2.53 12.89 5.26
CA ALA A 200 -1.84 11.95 4.35
C ALA A 200 -0.62 12.61 3.65
N ARG A 201 -0.72 13.89 3.30
CA ARG A 201 0.38 14.66 2.74
C ARG A 201 1.51 14.86 3.74
N ALA A 202 1.18 15.17 5.00
CA ALA A 202 2.16 15.34 6.08
C ALA A 202 2.89 14.03 6.39
N VAL A 203 2.18 12.90 6.46
CA VAL A 203 2.79 11.57 6.61
C VAL A 203 3.73 11.26 5.45
N THR A 204 3.29 11.48 4.21
CA THR A 204 4.13 11.24 3.03
C THR A 204 5.39 12.09 3.04
N ALA A 205 5.28 13.38 3.35
CA ALA A 205 6.43 14.28 3.45
C ALA A 205 7.38 13.88 4.59
N ARG A 206 6.84 13.44 5.73
CA ARG A 206 7.65 13.03 6.88
C ARG A 206 8.42 11.73 6.61
N VAL A 207 7.77 10.71 6.05
CA VAL A 207 8.43 9.44 5.66
C VAL A 207 9.56 9.72 4.67
N ARG A 208 9.32 10.57 3.67
CA ARG A 208 10.35 10.97 2.72
C ARG A 208 11.53 11.64 3.41
N LEU A 209 11.31 12.61 4.30
CA LEU A 209 12.34 13.28 5.06
C LEU A 209 13.16 12.32 5.93
N LEU A 210 12.50 11.37 6.61
CA LEU A 210 13.18 10.35 7.42
C LEU A 210 14.07 9.44 6.55
N GLY A 211 13.60 9.07 5.37
CA GLY A 211 14.42 8.33 4.38
C GLY A 211 15.63 9.16 3.93
N GLU A 212 15.43 10.42 3.56
CA GLU A 212 16.52 11.31 3.09
C GLU A 212 17.63 11.48 4.15
N ARG A 213 17.29 11.51 5.45
CA ARG A 213 18.27 11.56 6.56
C ARG A 213 19.18 10.34 6.62
N LEU A 214 18.71 9.21 6.11
CA LEU A 214 19.46 7.95 6.03
C LEU A 214 20.05 7.70 4.63
N GLY A 215 20.02 8.70 3.74
CA GLY A 215 20.46 8.54 2.36
C GLY A 215 19.51 7.73 1.46
N ILE A 216 18.30 7.41 1.94
CA ILE A 216 17.29 6.66 1.19
C ILE A 216 16.42 7.63 0.39
N ALA A 217 16.80 7.91 -0.85
CA ALA A 217 16.10 8.87 -1.70
C ALA A 217 14.68 8.43 -2.03
N GLY A 218 13.74 9.37 -1.89
CA GLY A 218 12.37 9.22 -2.36
C GLY A 218 11.57 8.13 -1.64
N LEU A 219 11.87 7.76 -0.40
CA LEU A 219 11.11 6.81 0.40
C LEU A 219 9.64 7.26 0.55
N SER A 220 8.73 6.31 0.50
CA SER A 220 7.29 6.52 0.71
C SER A 220 6.70 5.47 1.66
N ALA A 221 5.55 5.79 2.26
CA ALA A 221 4.83 4.83 3.10
C ALA A 221 4.42 3.54 2.35
N HIS A 222 4.28 3.63 1.02
CA HIS A 222 4.02 2.43 0.21
C HIS A 222 5.25 1.52 0.12
N ASP A 223 6.46 2.07 0.09
CA ASP A 223 7.70 1.30 0.13
C ASP A 223 7.87 0.60 1.50
N CYS A 224 7.50 1.27 2.60
CA CYS A 224 7.47 0.64 3.93
C CYS A 224 6.53 -0.58 3.96
N ARG A 225 5.34 -0.43 3.37
CA ARG A 225 4.39 -1.54 3.25
C ARG A 225 4.91 -2.65 2.32
N HIS A 226 5.62 -2.32 1.25
CA HIS A 226 6.31 -3.30 0.40
C HIS A 226 7.35 -4.08 1.22
N TYR A 227 8.17 -3.38 2.00
CA TYR A 227 9.12 -4.01 2.91
C TYR A 227 8.43 -4.97 3.87
N TRP A 228 7.38 -4.54 4.57
CA TRP A 228 6.60 -5.38 5.48
C TRP A 228 6.12 -6.66 4.80
N ALA A 229 5.48 -6.54 3.63
CA ALA A 229 4.93 -7.69 2.91
C ALA A 229 6.02 -8.65 2.41
N THR A 230 7.12 -8.11 1.86
CA THR A 230 8.26 -8.90 1.39
C THR A 230 8.98 -9.59 2.55
N SER A 231 9.16 -8.88 3.68
CA SER A 231 9.75 -9.44 4.89
C SER A 231 8.91 -10.58 5.46
N ALA A 232 7.58 -10.38 5.58
CA ALA A 232 6.67 -11.42 6.04
C ALA A 232 6.68 -12.66 5.13
N ALA A 233 6.67 -12.46 3.81
CA ALA A 233 6.74 -13.56 2.85
C ALA A 233 8.07 -14.35 2.97
N ARG A 234 9.19 -13.65 3.09
CA ARG A 234 10.53 -14.28 3.27
C ARG A 234 10.66 -15.07 4.58
N HIS A 235 9.93 -14.69 5.63
CA HIS A 235 9.88 -15.43 6.89
C HIS A 235 8.82 -16.54 6.89
N GLY A 236 8.28 -16.89 5.72
CA GLY A 236 7.36 -18.03 5.54
C GLY A 236 5.93 -17.77 6.00
N THR A 237 5.50 -16.51 6.05
CA THR A 237 4.09 -16.19 6.32
C THR A 237 3.20 -16.77 5.22
N ASP A 238 2.18 -17.50 5.61
CA ASP A 238 1.19 -18.05 4.68
C ASP A 238 0.53 -16.94 3.85
N PRO A 239 0.39 -17.12 2.51
CA PRO A 239 -0.19 -16.09 1.63
C PRO A 239 -1.61 -15.66 2.00
N PHE A 240 -2.44 -16.54 2.57
CA PHE A 240 -3.80 -16.19 3.03
C PHE A 240 -3.73 -15.33 4.29
N VAL A 241 -2.84 -15.66 5.23
CA VAL A 241 -2.59 -14.84 6.44
C VAL A 241 -2.06 -13.47 6.02
N LEU A 242 -1.14 -13.42 5.06
CA LEU A 242 -0.60 -12.17 4.53
C LEU A 242 -1.69 -11.36 3.81
N GLN A 243 -2.58 -12.01 3.05
CA GLN A 243 -3.74 -11.37 2.40
C GLN A 243 -4.65 -10.71 3.43
N GLU A 244 -5.01 -11.45 4.48
CA GLU A 244 -5.87 -10.96 5.55
C GLU A 244 -5.21 -9.76 6.26
N ALA A 245 -4.00 -9.95 6.80
CA ALA A 245 -3.26 -8.90 7.49
C ALA A 245 -3.02 -7.67 6.62
N GLY A 246 -2.79 -7.85 5.32
CA GLY A 246 -2.62 -6.75 4.37
C GLY A 246 -3.93 -6.10 3.91
N GLY A 247 -5.09 -6.70 4.15
CA GLY A 247 -6.37 -6.24 3.65
C GLY A 247 -6.37 -6.13 2.12
N TRP A 248 -5.99 -7.21 1.45
CA TRP A 248 -6.12 -7.36 0.00
C TRP A 248 -7.34 -8.20 -0.34
N SER A 249 -8.08 -7.78 -1.36
CA SER A 249 -9.29 -8.48 -1.82
C SER A 249 -9.02 -9.78 -2.58
N SER A 250 -7.76 -10.06 -2.93
CA SER A 250 -7.36 -11.26 -3.65
C SER A 250 -5.92 -11.67 -3.33
N LEU A 251 -5.56 -12.91 -3.62
CA LEU A 251 -4.20 -13.45 -3.49
C LEU A 251 -3.19 -12.88 -4.50
N ALA A 252 -3.64 -12.11 -5.50
CA ALA A 252 -2.74 -11.58 -6.52
C ALA A 252 -1.61 -10.71 -5.96
N MET A 253 -1.89 -9.97 -4.87
CA MET A 253 -0.86 -9.16 -4.20
C MET A 253 0.05 -9.99 -3.29
N PRO A 254 -0.43 -10.82 -2.35
CA PRO A 254 0.42 -11.72 -1.59
C PRO A 254 1.32 -12.60 -2.46
N ARG A 255 0.77 -13.21 -3.51
CA ARG A 255 1.54 -14.02 -4.48
C ARG A 255 2.74 -13.29 -5.05
N ARG A 256 2.58 -12.02 -5.40
CA ARG A 256 3.66 -11.21 -5.95
C ARG A 256 4.86 -11.10 -5.00
N TYR A 257 4.63 -11.04 -3.68
CA TYR A 257 5.71 -10.98 -2.69
C TYR A 257 6.36 -12.32 -2.45
N VAL A 258 5.63 -13.42 -2.64
CA VAL A 258 6.15 -14.78 -2.55
C VAL A 258 6.95 -15.15 -3.80
N GLU A 259 6.47 -14.75 -4.99
CA GLU A 259 7.13 -15.02 -6.29
C GLU A 259 8.46 -14.26 -6.46
N GLU A 260 8.74 -13.24 -5.65
CA GLU A 260 10.04 -12.58 -5.60
C GLU A 260 11.14 -13.44 -4.90
N ASN A 261 10.79 -14.59 -4.32
CA ASN A 261 11.78 -15.56 -3.82
C ASN A 261 12.36 -16.34 -5.00
N GLU A 262 13.70 -16.35 -5.10
CA GLU A 262 14.44 -16.94 -6.22
C GLU A 262 14.35 -18.47 -6.30
N ILE A 263 13.97 -19.15 -5.21
CA ILE A 263 13.88 -20.61 -5.12
C ILE A 263 12.41 -21.02 -4.97
N ALA A 264 11.86 -21.61 -6.04
CA ALA A 264 10.43 -21.91 -6.13
C ALA A 264 9.90 -22.91 -5.09
N ASN A 265 10.76 -23.77 -4.54
CA ASN A 265 10.37 -24.80 -3.57
C ASN A 265 10.90 -24.56 -2.14
N GLU A 266 11.51 -23.42 -1.85
CA GLU A 266 12.11 -23.12 -0.54
C GLU A 266 11.08 -23.15 0.62
N GLY A 267 9.83 -22.79 0.33
CA GLY A 267 8.74 -22.82 1.30
C GLY A 267 7.92 -24.12 1.34
N VAL A 268 8.25 -25.12 0.51
CA VAL A 268 7.49 -26.38 0.46
C VAL A 268 7.87 -27.27 1.64
N ARG A 269 6.91 -27.48 2.55
CA ARG A 269 7.07 -28.37 3.70
C ARG A 269 6.42 -29.71 3.37
N LEU A 270 7.24 -30.74 3.11
CA LEU A 270 6.77 -32.12 3.02
C LEU A 270 6.73 -32.69 4.44
N GLY A 271 5.57 -33.22 4.85
CA GLY A 271 5.45 -33.89 6.15
C GLY A 271 6.50 -34.98 6.25
N GLN A 272 7.42 -34.87 7.18
CA GLN A 272 8.34 -35.95 7.49
C GLN A 272 7.56 -37.06 8.15
N ARG A 273 7.49 -38.25 7.52
CA ARG A 273 7.13 -39.46 8.24
C ARG A 273 8.19 -39.65 9.32
N GLU A 274 7.80 -39.57 10.58
CA GLU A 274 8.63 -40.04 11.68
C GLU A 274 9.00 -41.48 11.39
N HIS A 275 10.26 -41.76 11.02
CA HIS A 275 10.82 -43.07 11.08
C HIS A 275 10.82 -43.44 12.55
N ARG A 276 9.81 -44.22 13.00
CA ARG A 276 9.93 -45.01 14.24
C ARG A 276 11.23 -45.76 14.16
N ARG A 277 12.26 -45.33 14.89
CA ARG A 277 13.43 -46.15 15.21
C ARG A 277 12.87 -47.40 15.89
N LYS A 278 12.95 -48.55 15.22
CA LYS A 278 12.78 -49.85 15.86
C LYS A 278 13.92 -49.95 16.87
N GLU A 279 13.59 -49.95 18.14
CA GLU A 279 14.52 -50.35 19.21
C GLU A 279 15.00 -51.77 18.89
N PRO A 280 16.30 -52.06 19.04
CA PRO A 280 16.79 -53.42 18.91
C PRO A 280 16.24 -54.28 20.06
N PRO A 281 15.94 -55.55 19.81
CA PRO A 281 15.38 -56.42 20.84
C PRO A 281 16.41 -56.59 21.96
N ASN A 282 15.95 -56.41 23.20
CA ASN A 282 16.68 -56.66 24.42
C ASN A 282 17.17 -58.13 24.39
N SER A 283 18.47 -58.28 24.38
CA SER A 283 19.09 -59.57 24.65
C SER A 283 19.18 -59.76 26.14
N GLU A 284 18.25 -60.50 26.68
CA GLU A 284 18.42 -61.10 28.02
C GLU A 284 19.53 -62.13 28.00
N LYS A 285 20.48 -61.95 28.89
CA LYS A 285 21.21 -63.00 29.57
C LYS A 285 21.48 -62.55 31.01
#